data_d6fd9ddaf9942ee603c9263b2af3d8a9
#
_entry.id   d6fd9ddaf9942ee603c9263b2af3d8a9
#
_cell.length_a   1.000
_cell.length_b   1.000
_cell.length_c   1.000
_cell.angle_alpha   90.00
_cell.angle_beta   90.00
_cell.angle_gamma   90.00
#
_symmetry.space_group_name_H-M   'P 1'
#
loop_
_entity.id
_entity.type
_entity.pdbx_description
1 polymer ?
#
loop_
_entity_poly.entity_id
_entity_poly.type
_entity_poly.pdbx_seq_one_letter_code
_entity_poly.pdbx_strand_id
1 'polypeptide(L)'
;MLTPLLSPRHGTPEIVASNSDFEKVITSLLKGKGPIAIDAERASGYRYSQRAYLIQVFRNGGGLHLIDPIAVKDSKLWQRFNDEFADSQWVIHASTQDLPCLIELGLRPKQLFDTELGARIAGLPKVGLGALSESLLELQLAKEHSAVDWSMRPLKP
;
A
#
# COMPACT_ATOMS: atom_id res chain seq x y z
N MET A 1 -5.39 -22.47 -15.40
CA MET A 1 -6.68 -21.69 -15.43
C MET A 1 -6.53 -20.59 -14.40
N LEU A 2 -6.76 -19.30 -14.79
CA LEU A 2 -6.62 -18.19 -13.85
C LEU A 2 -7.70 -18.24 -12.76
N THR A 3 -7.30 -18.01 -11.52
CA THR A 3 -8.22 -17.93 -10.38
C THR A 3 -8.60 -16.45 -10.14
N PRO A 4 -9.89 -16.08 -10.24
CA PRO A 4 -10.30 -14.71 -9.93
C PRO A 4 -10.02 -14.34 -8.47
N LEU A 5 -9.37 -13.20 -8.25
CA LEU A 5 -9.15 -12.61 -6.93
C LEU A 5 -10.00 -11.33 -6.84
N LEU A 6 -11.19 -11.45 -6.27
CA LEU A 6 -12.18 -10.37 -6.20
C LEU A 6 -12.10 -9.58 -4.90
N SER A 7 -11.46 -10.14 -3.87
CA SER A 7 -11.29 -9.50 -2.57
C SER A 7 -10.11 -10.11 -1.81
N PRO A 8 -9.58 -9.43 -0.79
CA PRO A 8 -8.56 -10.01 0.09
C PRO A 8 -9.07 -11.30 0.76
N ARG A 9 -8.16 -12.28 0.99
CA ARG A 9 -8.51 -13.60 1.56
C ARG A 9 -9.30 -13.56 2.86
N HIS A 10 -9.07 -12.54 3.67
CA HIS A 10 -9.72 -12.35 4.98
C HIS A 10 -10.74 -11.21 4.98
N GLY A 11 -11.24 -10.84 3.81
CA GLY A 11 -12.12 -9.69 3.62
C GLY A 11 -11.38 -8.36 3.62
N THR A 12 -12.10 -7.30 3.25
CA THR A 12 -11.58 -5.93 3.29
C THR A 12 -11.60 -5.43 4.73
N PRO A 13 -10.45 -5.00 5.31
CA PRO A 13 -10.44 -4.47 6.67
C PRO A 13 -11.14 -3.11 6.74
N GLU A 14 -11.56 -2.73 7.95
CA GLU A 14 -12.07 -1.40 8.21
C GLU A 14 -10.98 -0.34 8.05
N ILE A 15 -11.41 0.89 7.69
CA ILE A 15 -10.51 2.02 7.52
C ILE A 15 -10.03 2.51 8.90
N VAL A 16 -8.73 2.57 9.08
CA VAL A 16 -8.08 3.15 10.25
C VAL A 16 -8.08 4.66 10.11
N ALA A 17 -8.94 5.33 10.88
CA ALA A 17 -9.19 6.77 10.79
C ALA A 17 -8.90 7.51 12.12
N SER A 18 -8.14 6.92 13.03
CA SER A 18 -7.73 7.57 14.29
C SER A 18 -6.27 7.30 14.62
N ASN A 19 -5.65 8.22 15.37
CA ASN A 19 -4.27 8.03 15.84
C ASN A 19 -4.15 6.79 16.71
N SER A 20 -5.11 6.53 17.59
CA SER A 20 -5.09 5.39 18.51
C SER A 20 -5.19 4.05 17.77
N ASP A 21 -5.98 3.97 16.70
CA ASP A 21 -6.07 2.76 15.89
C ASP A 21 -4.83 2.56 15.02
N PHE A 22 -4.22 3.66 14.57
CA PHE A 22 -2.95 3.57 13.86
C PHE A 22 -1.80 3.06 14.76
N GLU A 23 -1.78 3.42 16.04
CA GLU A 23 -0.84 2.81 17.00
C GLU A 23 -1.02 1.28 17.11
N LYS A 24 -2.27 0.80 17.10
CA LYS A 24 -2.56 -0.64 17.09
C LYS A 24 -2.07 -1.31 15.81
N VAL A 25 -2.22 -0.62 14.65
CA VAL A 25 -1.68 -1.10 13.36
C VAL A 25 -0.17 -1.27 13.45
N ILE A 26 0.56 -0.25 13.90
CA ILE A 26 2.03 -0.35 14.07
C ILE A 26 2.38 -1.54 14.94
N THR A 27 1.71 -1.69 16.07
CA THR A 27 1.92 -2.81 17.01
C THR A 27 1.61 -4.17 16.36
N SER A 28 0.57 -4.25 15.53
CA SER A 28 0.22 -5.48 14.80
C SER A 28 1.29 -5.82 13.77
N LEU A 29 1.71 -4.85 12.97
CA LEU A 29 2.73 -5.04 11.94
C LEU A 29 4.09 -5.43 12.53
N LEU A 30 4.44 -4.96 13.75
CA LEU A 30 5.66 -5.35 14.45
C LEU A 30 5.68 -6.83 14.85
N LYS A 31 4.53 -7.47 15.04
CA LYS A 31 4.44 -8.93 15.26
C LYS A 31 4.70 -9.72 13.98
N GLY A 32 4.58 -9.08 12.83
CA GLY A 32 4.82 -9.69 11.53
C GLY A 32 6.30 -9.92 11.25
N LYS A 33 6.57 -10.69 10.19
CA LYS A 33 7.91 -11.03 9.72
C LYS A 33 8.05 -10.79 8.22
N GLY A 34 9.30 -10.63 7.76
CA GLY A 34 9.61 -10.42 6.37
C GLY A 34 9.29 -9.01 5.87
N PRO A 35 9.20 -8.83 4.55
CA PRO A 35 8.94 -7.55 3.92
C PRO A 35 7.60 -6.93 4.34
N ILE A 36 7.51 -5.62 4.17
CA ILE A 36 6.26 -4.87 4.29
C ILE A 36 5.82 -4.42 2.90
N ALA A 37 4.63 -4.79 2.47
CA ALA A 37 4.06 -4.34 1.20
C ALA A 37 3.23 -3.08 1.45
N ILE A 38 3.43 -2.06 0.61
CA ILE A 38 2.72 -0.77 0.73
C ILE A 38 2.23 -0.36 -0.65
N ASP A 39 1.03 0.20 -0.66
CA ASP A 39 0.42 0.86 -1.80
C ASP A 39 -0.28 2.14 -1.35
N ALA A 40 -0.39 3.13 -2.23
CA ALA A 40 -0.98 4.42 -1.89
C ALA A 40 -1.94 4.92 -2.97
N GLU A 41 -3.15 5.29 -2.55
CA GLU A 41 -4.14 5.88 -3.44
C GLU A 41 -4.08 7.41 -3.39
N ARG A 42 -4.07 8.01 -4.57
CA ARG A 42 -4.04 9.46 -4.78
C ARG A 42 -5.31 9.92 -5.50
N ALA A 43 -5.59 11.20 -5.44
CA ALA A 43 -6.71 11.81 -6.15
C ALA A 43 -6.22 12.70 -7.31
N SER A 44 -5.19 12.30 -8.04
CA SER A 44 -4.52 13.12 -9.05
C SER A 44 -5.40 13.52 -10.25
N GLY A 45 -6.48 12.78 -10.52
CA GLY A 45 -7.50 13.18 -11.50
C GLY A 45 -8.49 14.24 -11.00
N TYR A 46 -8.52 14.52 -9.70
CA TYR A 46 -9.49 15.38 -9.02
C TYR A 46 -8.84 16.50 -8.20
N ARG A 47 -7.58 16.34 -7.83
CA ARG A 47 -6.81 17.27 -7.00
C ARG A 47 -5.42 17.49 -7.59
N TYR A 48 -4.91 18.70 -7.50
CA TYR A 48 -3.53 19.01 -7.92
C TYR A 48 -2.47 18.46 -6.95
N SER A 49 -2.88 18.13 -5.71
CA SER A 49 -2.00 17.55 -4.70
C SER A 49 -1.59 16.12 -5.06
N GLN A 50 -0.34 15.78 -4.82
CA GLN A 50 0.20 14.41 -4.93
C GLN A 50 0.04 13.60 -3.63
N ARG A 51 -0.60 14.16 -2.61
CA ARG A 51 -0.75 13.51 -1.31
C ARG A 51 -1.51 12.19 -1.38
N ALA A 52 -1.19 11.29 -0.47
CA ALA A 52 -1.94 10.06 -0.28
C ALA A 52 -3.29 10.34 0.39
N TYR A 53 -4.32 9.63 -0.04
CA TYR A 53 -5.67 9.64 0.52
C TYR A 53 -6.06 8.29 1.12
N LEU A 54 -5.37 7.22 0.77
CA LEU A 54 -5.43 5.92 1.40
C LEU A 54 -4.02 5.30 1.35
N ILE A 55 -3.59 4.68 2.43
CA ILE A 55 -2.40 3.84 2.48
C ILE A 55 -2.85 2.42 2.78
N GLN A 56 -2.42 1.49 1.96
CA GLN A 56 -2.63 0.05 2.14
C GLN A 56 -1.32 -0.57 2.59
N VAL A 57 -1.34 -1.31 3.69
CA VAL A 57 -0.13 -1.92 4.25
C VAL A 57 -0.41 -3.37 4.59
N PHE A 58 0.48 -4.25 4.16
CA PHE A 58 0.44 -5.67 4.51
C PHE A 58 1.79 -6.16 5.03
N ARG A 59 1.78 -6.98 6.07
CA ARG A 59 2.94 -7.77 6.52
C ARG A 59 2.51 -9.15 6.94
N ASN A 60 3.26 -10.17 6.57
CA ASN A 60 2.95 -11.54 6.97
C ASN A 60 3.00 -11.68 8.50
N GLY A 61 1.90 -12.18 9.10
CA GLY A 61 1.70 -12.23 10.55
C GLY A 61 1.34 -10.89 11.21
N GLY A 62 1.41 -9.78 10.48
CA GLY A 62 1.00 -8.44 10.93
C GLY A 62 -0.36 -7.99 10.38
N GLY A 63 -0.86 -8.67 9.34
CA GLY A 63 -2.16 -8.40 8.72
C GLY A 63 -2.14 -7.35 7.61
N LEU A 64 -3.32 -7.16 7.02
CA LEU A 64 -3.63 -6.12 6.04
C LEU A 64 -4.34 -4.96 6.75
N HIS A 65 -3.93 -3.74 6.48
CA HIS A 65 -4.52 -2.53 7.07
C HIS A 65 -4.73 -1.46 6.00
N LEU A 66 -5.86 -0.76 6.10
CA LEU A 66 -6.22 0.38 5.28
C LEU A 66 -6.21 1.62 6.17
N ILE A 67 -5.38 2.60 5.86
CA ILE A 67 -5.15 3.76 6.73
C ILE A 67 -5.55 5.03 5.99
N ASP A 68 -6.39 5.86 6.61
CA ASP A 68 -6.72 7.19 6.13
C ASP A 68 -5.68 8.21 6.63
N PRO A 69 -4.71 8.64 5.79
CA PRO A 69 -3.68 9.58 6.22
C PRO A 69 -4.22 11.00 6.43
N ILE A 70 -5.46 11.29 5.99
CA ILE A 70 -6.11 12.57 6.23
C ILE A 70 -6.67 12.64 7.66
N ALA A 71 -7.13 11.51 8.17
CA ALA A 71 -7.67 11.40 9.53
C ALA A 71 -6.56 11.17 10.58
N VAL A 72 -5.53 10.40 10.24
CA VAL A 72 -4.34 10.15 11.08
C VAL A 72 -3.39 11.34 10.96
N LYS A 73 -3.56 12.34 11.83
CA LYS A 73 -2.87 13.63 11.75
C LYS A 73 -1.56 13.71 12.54
N ASP A 74 -1.32 12.76 13.45
CA ASP A 74 -0.12 12.79 14.28
C ASP A 74 1.12 12.39 13.48
N SER A 75 1.93 13.39 13.15
CA SER A 75 3.19 13.18 12.41
C SER A 75 4.20 12.32 13.17
N LYS A 76 4.14 12.26 14.51
CA LYS A 76 5.01 11.41 15.33
C LYS A 76 4.70 9.93 15.14
N LEU A 77 3.44 9.59 14.86
CA LEU A 77 3.06 8.20 14.57
C LEU A 77 3.59 7.76 13.20
N TRP A 78 3.54 8.64 12.20
CA TRP A 78 4.15 8.36 10.90
C TRP A 78 5.67 8.24 11.01
N GLN A 79 6.31 9.11 11.80
CA GLN A 79 7.74 9.01 12.09
C GLN A 79 8.07 7.67 12.80
N ARG A 80 7.29 7.30 13.82
CA ARG A 80 7.43 6.02 14.50
C ARG A 80 7.29 4.85 13.52
N PHE A 81 6.27 4.86 12.66
CA PHE A 81 6.11 3.83 11.62
C PHE A 81 7.37 3.74 10.75
N ASN A 82 7.87 4.88 10.27
CA ASN A 82 9.07 4.91 9.46
C ASN A 82 10.29 4.30 10.18
N ASP A 83 10.49 4.65 11.43
CA ASP A 83 11.65 4.21 12.23
C ASP A 83 11.58 2.72 12.58
N GLU A 84 10.42 2.23 13.00
CA GLU A 84 10.18 0.82 13.37
C GLU A 84 10.36 -0.13 12.16
N PHE A 85 10.05 0.33 10.95
CA PHE A 85 10.17 -0.47 9.73
C PHE A 85 11.36 -0.07 8.85
N ALA A 86 12.28 0.76 9.37
CA ALA A 86 13.43 1.26 8.61
C ALA A 86 14.34 0.16 8.07
N ASP A 87 14.50 -0.93 8.81
CA ASP A 87 15.36 -2.06 8.44
C ASP A 87 14.58 -3.19 7.73
N SER A 88 13.28 -3.04 7.55
CA SER A 88 12.48 -3.95 6.74
C SER A 88 12.63 -3.62 5.26
N GLN A 89 12.57 -4.65 4.39
CA GLN A 89 12.40 -4.41 2.97
C GLN A 89 10.97 -3.96 2.70
N TRP A 90 10.81 -2.82 2.02
CA TRP A 90 9.51 -2.36 1.55
C TRP A 90 9.28 -2.85 0.13
N VAL A 91 8.12 -3.45 -0.12
CA VAL A 91 7.70 -3.93 -1.44
C VAL A 91 6.63 -3.00 -1.97
N ILE A 92 6.89 -2.38 -3.11
CA ILE A 92 5.97 -1.44 -3.77
C ILE A 92 5.96 -1.78 -5.27
N HIS A 93 4.79 -1.75 -5.90
CA HIS A 93 4.69 -1.90 -7.34
C HIS A 93 4.72 -0.53 -8.02
N ALA A 94 5.60 -0.35 -9.02
CA ALA A 94 5.78 0.94 -9.72
C ALA A 94 6.04 2.09 -8.73
N SER A 95 6.99 1.91 -7.84
CA SER A 95 7.27 2.73 -6.65
C SER A 95 7.46 4.23 -6.93
N THR A 96 7.89 4.60 -8.13
CA THR A 96 8.04 6.01 -8.55
C THR A 96 6.72 6.78 -8.52
N GLN A 97 5.59 6.09 -8.56
CA GLN A 97 4.27 6.70 -8.47
C GLN A 97 3.89 7.03 -7.02
N ASP A 98 4.25 6.19 -6.05
CA ASP A 98 3.82 6.30 -4.67
C ASP A 98 4.85 6.95 -3.74
N LEU A 99 6.14 6.81 -4.03
CA LEU A 99 7.20 7.40 -3.22
C LEU A 99 7.01 8.89 -2.93
N PRO A 100 6.58 9.75 -3.88
CA PRO A 100 6.37 11.17 -3.57
C PRO A 100 5.36 11.41 -2.45
N CYS A 101 4.22 10.73 -2.48
CA CYS A 101 3.19 10.89 -1.44
C CYS A 101 3.57 10.22 -0.11
N LEU A 102 4.32 9.11 -0.15
CA LEU A 102 4.86 8.47 1.06
C LEU A 102 5.90 9.36 1.73
N ILE A 103 6.79 9.98 0.95
CA ILE A 103 7.81 10.92 1.46
C ILE A 103 7.15 12.15 2.10
N GLU A 104 6.04 12.65 1.54
CA GLU A 104 5.26 13.74 2.13
C GLU A 104 4.74 13.39 3.53
N LEU A 105 4.41 12.13 3.79
CA LEU A 105 4.03 11.61 5.11
C LEU A 105 5.23 11.34 6.04
N GLY A 106 6.47 11.53 5.57
CA GLY A 106 7.68 11.20 6.32
C GLY A 106 8.15 9.75 6.18
N LEU A 107 7.54 8.97 5.28
CA LEU A 107 7.88 7.58 5.04
C LEU A 107 9.01 7.47 4.00
N ARG A 108 10.17 6.97 4.42
CA ARG A 108 11.38 6.90 3.60
C ARG A 108 12.02 5.51 3.70
N PRO A 109 11.64 4.56 2.83
CA PRO A 109 12.20 3.21 2.85
C PRO A 109 13.71 3.24 2.60
N LYS A 110 14.49 2.55 3.44
CA LYS A 110 15.93 2.34 3.23
C LYS A 110 16.20 1.16 2.29
N GLN A 111 15.33 0.17 2.29
CA GLN A 111 15.40 -1.00 1.44
C GLN A 111 14.09 -1.11 0.67
N LEU A 112 14.16 -0.92 -0.64
CA LEU A 112 13.02 -0.94 -1.53
C LEU A 112 13.14 -2.07 -2.53
N PHE A 113 12.08 -2.86 -2.69
CA PHE A 113 11.90 -3.79 -3.80
C PHE A 113 10.69 -3.34 -4.63
N ASP A 114 10.96 -2.79 -5.80
CA ASP A 114 9.95 -2.43 -6.77
C ASP A 114 9.65 -3.65 -7.67
N THR A 115 8.45 -4.19 -7.57
CA THR A 115 8.07 -5.38 -8.31
C THR A 115 7.93 -5.14 -9.81
N GLU A 116 7.61 -3.92 -10.25
CA GLU A 116 7.60 -3.57 -11.68
C GLU A 116 9.04 -3.53 -12.21
N LEU A 117 9.94 -2.84 -11.53
CA LEU A 117 11.34 -2.74 -11.92
C LEU A 117 12.03 -4.13 -11.90
N GLY A 118 11.76 -4.93 -10.85
CA GLY A 118 12.25 -6.30 -10.75
C GLY A 118 11.83 -7.17 -11.95
N ALA A 119 10.56 -7.05 -12.35
CA ALA A 119 10.03 -7.77 -13.51
C ALA A 119 10.68 -7.31 -14.82
N ARG A 120 10.96 -6.01 -14.98
CA ARG A 120 11.69 -5.47 -16.16
C ARG A 120 13.12 -6.01 -16.22
N ILE A 121 13.82 -6.02 -15.11
CA ILE A 121 15.20 -6.55 -15.01
C ILE A 121 15.21 -8.05 -15.32
N ALA A 122 14.20 -8.78 -14.87
CA ALA A 122 14.02 -10.21 -15.18
C ALA A 122 13.61 -10.48 -16.64
N GLY A 123 13.39 -9.46 -17.46
CA GLY A 123 13.02 -9.61 -18.88
C GLY A 123 11.59 -10.06 -19.12
N LEU A 124 10.68 -9.85 -18.17
CA LEU A 124 9.28 -10.23 -18.35
C LEU A 124 8.60 -9.31 -19.39
N PRO A 125 7.78 -9.86 -20.30
CA PRO A 125 7.21 -9.09 -21.42
C PRO A 125 6.10 -8.11 -20.98
N LYS A 126 5.45 -8.38 -19.85
CA LYS A 126 4.41 -7.52 -19.26
C LYS A 126 4.69 -7.38 -17.78
N VAL A 127 4.78 -6.14 -17.31
CA VAL A 127 5.26 -5.81 -15.96
C VAL A 127 4.22 -5.13 -15.07
N GLY A 128 3.03 -4.80 -15.59
CA GLY A 128 1.94 -4.28 -14.76
C GLY A 128 1.44 -5.31 -13.75
N LEU A 129 0.96 -4.84 -12.60
CA LEU A 129 0.58 -5.69 -11.46
C LEU A 129 -0.38 -6.83 -11.84
N GLY A 130 -1.44 -6.53 -12.60
CA GLY A 130 -2.39 -7.55 -13.07
C GLY A 130 -1.72 -8.61 -13.92
N ALA A 131 -0.87 -8.20 -14.88
CA ALA A 131 -0.17 -9.13 -15.77
C ALA A 131 0.84 -10.01 -15.01
N LEU A 132 1.53 -9.46 -14.02
CA LEU A 132 2.44 -10.21 -13.15
C LEU A 132 1.67 -11.20 -12.27
N SER A 133 0.54 -10.78 -11.72
CA SER A 133 -0.31 -11.68 -10.92
C SER A 133 -0.86 -12.84 -11.73
N GLU A 134 -1.26 -12.58 -12.98
CA GLU A 134 -1.71 -13.63 -13.90
C GLU A 134 -0.58 -14.60 -14.29
N SER A 135 0.58 -14.06 -14.67
CA SER A 135 1.68 -14.88 -15.21
C SER A 135 2.47 -15.65 -14.15
N LEU A 136 2.63 -15.08 -12.94
CA LEU A 136 3.47 -15.65 -11.89
C LEU A 136 2.66 -16.35 -10.80
N LEU A 137 1.42 -15.92 -10.55
CA LEU A 137 0.60 -16.42 -9.44
C LEU A 137 -0.69 -17.12 -9.91
N GLU A 138 -0.98 -17.10 -11.21
CA GLU A 138 -2.23 -17.60 -11.80
C GLU A 138 -3.49 -16.91 -11.20
N LEU A 139 -3.34 -15.66 -10.72
CA LEU A 139 -4.40 -14.86 -10.13
C LEU A 139 -4.85 -13.78 -11.10
N GLN A 140 -6.15 -13.70 -11.33
CA GLN A 140 -6.77 -12.60 -12.09
C GLN A 140 -7.33 -11.57 -11.13
N LEU A 141 -6.69 -10.39 -11.07
CA LEU A 141 -7.16 -9.27 -10.27
C LEU A 141 -8.40 -8.64 -10.88
N ALA A 142 -9.36 -8.25 -10.04
CA ALA A 142 -10.47 -7.42 -10.48
C ALA A 142 -9.94 -6.06 -10.96
N LYS A 143 -10.51 -5.57 -12.08
CA LYS A 143 -10.21 -4.22 -12.60
C LYS A 143 -11.18 -3.23 -11.94
N GLU A 144 -10.93 -2.90 -10.69
CA GLU A 144 -11.82 -2.02 -9.95
C GLU A 144 -11.08 -0.73 -9.54
N HIS A 145 -11.83 0.38 -9.52
CA HIS A 145 -11.50 1.64 -8.85
C HIS A 145 -10.34 2.49 -9.38
N SER A 146 -9.81 2.26 -10.57
CA SER A 146 -8.75 3.10 -11.14
C SER A 146 -9.16 4.58 -11.40
N ALA A 147 -10.45 4.90 -11.33
CA ALA A 147 -11.00 6.24 -11.55
C ALA A 147 -11.80 6.80 -10.37
N VAL A 148 -11.58 6.28 -9.15
CA VAL A 148 -12.27 6.76 -7.95
C VAL A 148 -11.64 8.05 -7.44
N ASP A 149 -12.48 9.01 -7.01
CA ASP A 149 -12.02 10.19 -6.28
C ASP A 149 -11.74 9.83 -4.81
N TRP A 150 -10.52 9.42 -4.52
CA TRP A 150 -10.06 9.07 -3.19
C TRP A 150 -10.04 10.24 -2.20
N SER A 151 -10.25 11.48 -2.68
CA SER A 151 -10.34 12.65 -1.78
C SER A 151 -11.69 12.78 -1.07
N MET A 152 -12.72 12.06 -1.53
CA MET A 152 -14.05 12.07 -0.92
C MET A 152 -14.06 11.40 0.46
N ARG A 153 -14.89 11.94 1.36
CA ARG A 153 -15.06 11.40 2.72
C ARG A 153 -16.55 11.24 3.04
N PRO A 154 -16.95 10.18 3.76
CA PRO A 154 -16.11 9.05 4.18
C PRO A 154 -15.61 8.24 2.97
N LEU A 155 -14.47 7.54 3.14
CA LEU A 155 -14.03 6.57 2.14
C LEU A 155 -15.13 5.50 2.00
N LYS A 156 -15.48 5.17 0.76
CA LYS A 156 -16.47 4.12 0.50
C LYS A 156 -15.78 2.76 0.62
N PRO A 157 -16.51 1.75 1.13
CA PRO A 157 -16.01 0.39 1.21
C PRO A 157 -15.74 -0.20 -0.17
#